data_e006006c267b6f3a6a335ed48f37bf43
#
_entry.id   e006006c267b6f3a6a335ed48f37bf43
#
_cell.length_a   1.000
_cell.length_b   1.000
_cell.length_c   1.000
_cell.angle_alpha   90.00
_cell.angle_beta   90.00
_cell.angle_gamma   90.00
#
_symmetry.space_group_name_H-M   'P 1'
#
loop_
_entity.id
_entity.type
_entity.pdbx_description
1 polymer ?
#
loop_
_entity_poly.entity_id
_entity_poly.type
_entity_poly.pdbx_seq_one_letter_code
_entity_poly.pdbx_strand_id
1 'polypeptide(L)'
;ASARADGAGHPLTKISIVTRRNKLEELTKALHEIGVTGMTISEVLGCGVQKGDVEYYRGVKMDVKLLPKVKIEIVVSEIPVDLVVETARRVLYTGQYGDGKIFVYEVENAVKIRTGEDGVAALQDVSKDA
;
A
#
# COMPACT_ATOMS: atom_id res chain seq x y z
N ALA A 1 -10.30 -20.84 -12.31
CA ALA A 1 -9.88 -20.91 -10.95
C ALA A 1 -8.59 -20.15 -10.76
N SER A 2 -8.44 -19.64 -9.63
CA SER A 2 -7.28 -18.83 -9.38
C SER A 2 -6.12 -19.70 -8.99
N ALA A 3 -4.96 -19.14 -9.10
CA ALA A 3 -3.76 -19.82 -8.69
C ALA A 3 -3.79 -20.19 -7.24
N ARG A 4 -4.52 -19.46 -6.45
CA ARG A 4 -4.58 -19.80 -5.04
C ARG A 4 -5.31 -21.08 -4.79
N ALA A 5 -6.19 -21.42 -5.70
CA ALA A 5 -6.97 -22.62 -5.51
C ALA A 5 -6.18 -23.87 -5.75
N ASP A 6 -5.04 -23.76 -6.31
CA ASP A 6 -4.30 -24.96 -6.66
C ASP A 6 -3.45 -25.47 -5.53
N GLY A 7 -3.64 -24.97 -4.37
CA GLY A 7 -2.94 -25.55 -3.25
C GLY A 7 -1.63 -24.96 -2.95
N ALA A 8 -1.33 -23.86 -3.52
CA ALA A 8 -0.08 -23.21 -3.19
C ALA A 8 -0.04 -22.88 -1.74
N GLY A 9 -1.13 -22.80 -1.10
CA GLY A 9 -1.12 -22.70 0.32
C GLY A 9 -1.00 -21.32 0.89
N HIS A 10 -0.49 -20.37 0.17
CA HIS A 10 -0.30 -19.04 0.71
C HIS A 10 -1.07 -18.05 -0.11
N PRO A 11 -2.07 -17.42 0.48
CA PRO A 11 -2.76 -16.39 -0.26
C PRO A 11 -1.82 -15.21 -0.51
N LEU A 12 -2.04 -14.57 -1.60
CA LEU A 12 -1.33 -13.36 -1.94
C LEU A 12 -2.19 -12.19 -1.52
N THR A 13 -1.58 -11.23 -0.85
CA THR A 13 -2.33 -10.09 -0.36
C THR A 13 -1.62 -8.81 -0.79
N LYS A 14 -2.37 -7.89 -1.33
CA LYS A 14 -1.84 -6.58 -1.67
C LYS A 14 -2.24 -5.60 -0.59
N ILE A 15 -1.27 -4.82 -0.14
CA ILE A 15 -1.51 -3.79 0.83
C ILE A 15 -1.18 -2.47 0.16
N SER A 16 -2.16 -1.58 0.11
CA SER A 16 -2.00 -0.29 -0.54
C SER A 16 -2.13 0.78 0.53
N ILE A 17 -1.12 1.61 0.64
CA ILE A 17 -1.05 2.62 1.69
C ILE A 17 -1.00 3.98 1.03
N VAL A 18 -1.95 4.84 1.35
CA VAL A 18 -1.94 6.22 0.86
C VAL A 18 -1.72 7.10 2.05
N THR A 19 -0.65 7.90 2.03
CA THR A 19 -0.26 8.65 3.20
C THR A 19 0.47 9.92 2.79
N ARG A 20 0.93 10.67 3.76
CA ARG A 20 1.66 11.90 3.53
C ARG A 20 3.00 11.62 2.90
N ARG A 21 3.40 12.48 1.99
CA ARG A 21 4.67 12.31 1.29
C ARG A 21 5.86 12.35 2.25
N ASN A 22 5.77 13.16 3.27
CA ASN A 22 6.93 13.31 4.14
C ASN A 22 7.15 12.11 5.07
N LYS A 23 6.28 11.13 4.99
CA LYS A 23 6.47 9.91 5.78
C LYS A 23 7.05 8.77 4.97
N LEU A 24 7.32 8.99 3.70
CA LEU A 24 7.71 7.90 2.82
C LEU A 24 8.98 7.22 3.27
N GLU A 25 9.98 8.00 3.61
CA GLU A 25 11.27 7.43 3.97
C GLU A 25 11.17 6.59 5.22
N GLU A 26 10.49 7.10 6.21
CA GLU A 26 10.30 6.41 7.45
C GLU A 26 9.53 5.10 7.26
N LEU A 27 8.49 5.18 6.44
CA LEU A 27 7.65 4.01 6.19
C LEU A 27 8.41 2.94 5.44
N THR A 28 9.10 3.31 4.38
CA THR A 28 9.80 2.31 3.58
C THR A 28 10.90 1.65 4.40
N LYS A 29 11.56 2.40 5.26
CA LYS A 29 12.57 1.82 6.12
C LYS A 29 11.96 0.81 7.08
N ALA A 30 10.84 1.17 7.70
CA ALA A 30 10.20 0.27 8.65
C ALA A 30 9.70 -1.00 7.97
N LEU A 31 9.15 -0.86 6.77
CA LEU A 31 8.66 -2.03 6.05
C LEU A 31 9.83 -2.92 5.63
N HIS A 32 10.92 -2.33 5.23
CA HIS A 32 12.08 -3.11 4.87
C HIS A 32 12.59 -3.91 6.06
N GLU A 33 12.53 -3.33 7.24
CA GLU A 33 13.02 -4.00 8.45
C GLU A 33 12.21 -5.25 8.81
N ILE A 34 10.95 -5.31 8.39
CA ILE A 34 10.18 -6.52 8.66
C ILE A 34 10.18 -7.47 7.49
N GLY A 35 11.01 -7.21 6.48
CA GLY A 35 11.20 -8.16 5.40
C GLY A 35 10.55 -7.80 4.08
N VAL A 36 9.88 -6.67 4.00
CA VAL A 36 9.28 -6.27 2.74
C VAL A 36 10.37 -5.72 1.83
N THR A 37 10.53 -6.31 0.67
CA THR A 37 11.60 -5.90 -0.23
C THR A 37 11.10 -5.23 -1.49
N GLY A 38 9.95 -5.64 -1.99
CA GLY A 38 9.42 -5.06 -3.21
C GLY A 38 8.30 -4.10 -2.91
N MET A 39 8.40 -2.90 -3.40
CA MET A 39 7.38 -1.89 -3.20
C MET A 39 7.23 -1.09 -4.47
N THR A 40 6.00 -0.75 -4.80
CA THR A 40 5.72 0.15 -5.91
C THR A 40 5.24 1.45 -5.30
N ILE A 41 5.89 2.54 -5.67
CA ILE A 41 5.60 3.83 -5.07
C ILE A 41 5.19 4.79 -6.16
N SER A 42 4.10 5.51 -5.93
CA SER A 42 3.65 6.52 -6.86
C SER A 42 3.25 7.75 -6.09
N GLU A 43 3.42 8.90 -6.73
CA GLU A 43 2.94 10.15 -6.18
C GLU A 43 1.53 10.37 -6.68
N VAL A 44 0.65 10.71 -5.77
CA VAL A 44 -0.75 10.88 -6.12
C VAL A 44 -1.24 12.16 -5.47
N LEU A 45 -2.41 12.59 -5.88
CA LEU A 45 -3.05 13.74 -5.27
C LEU A 45 -4.29 13.26 -4.53
N GLY A 46 -4.36 13.61 -3.27
CA GLY A 46 -5.56 13.36 -2.51
C GLY A 46 -6.49 14.54 -2.65
N CYS A 47 -7.75 14.24 -2.78
CA CYS A 47 -8.75 15.26 -2.96
C CYS A 47 -9.73 15.16 -1.81
N GLY A 48 -10.01 16.26 -1.18
CA GLY A 48 -10.93 16.24 -0.08
C GLY A 48 -11.47 17.61 0.20
N VAL A 49 -12.49 17.65 1.04
CA VAL A 49 -13.08 18.88 1.46
C VAL A 49 -12.64 19.14 2.87
N GLN A 50 -12.04 20.27 3.09
CA GLN A 50 -11.51 20.57 4.39
C GLN A 50 -12.58 21.16 5.25
N LYS A 51 -12.79 20.55 6.40
CA LYS A 51 -13.79 21.00 7.29
C LYS A 51 -13.37 22.34 7.86
N GLY A 52 -14.28 23.21 7.94
CA GLY A 52 -13.93 24.52 8.42
C GLY A 52 -13.71 25.52 7.33
N ASP A 53 -13.22 25.06 6.21
CA ASP A 53 -13.12 25.93 5.07
C ASP A 53 -14.35 25.92 4.27
N VAL A 54 -15.13 24.89 4.39
CA VAL A 54 -16.29 24.75 3.59
C VAL A 54 -17.43 25.34 4.30
N GLU A 55 -17.95 26.33 3.80
CA GLU A 55 -19.06 26.87 4.39
C GLU A 55 -20.30 26.29 3.92
N TYR A 56 -20.39 25.87 2.72
CA TYR A 56 -21.67 25.49 2.21
C TYR A 56 -21.55 24.34 1.35
N TYR A 57 -22.60 23.71 1.02
CA TYR A 57 -22.56 22.80 -0.04
C TYR A 57 -23.88 22.68 -0.65
N ARG A 58 -24.77 23.39 -0.56
CA ARG A 58 -26.00 23.29 -1.25
C ARG A 58 -25.96 24.24 -2.38
N GLY A 59 -25.20 23.93 -3.35
CA GLY A 59 -25.12 24.78 -4.49
C GLY A 59 -24.17 25.90 -4.28
N VAL A 60 -23.44 25.87 -3.21
CA VAL A 60 -22.46 26.87 -2.99
C VAL A 60 -21.13 26.21 -3.04
N LYS A 61 -20.12 26.93 -3.38
CA LYS A 61 -18.85 26.32 -3.60
C LYS A 61 -18.28 25.74 -2.34
N MET A 62 -17.59 24.68 -2.48
CA MET A 62 -16.84 24.04 -1.45
C MET A 62 -15.39 24.11 -1.81
N ASP A 63 -14.57 24.27 -0.81
CA ASP A 63 -13.15 24.27 -1.07
C ASP A 63 -12.65 22.87 -1.15
N VAL A 64 -12.33 22.43 -2.33
CA VAL A 64 -11.75 21.12 -2.55
C VAL A 64 -10.28 21.32 -2.70
N LYS A 65 -9.51 20.67 -1.87
CA LYS A 65 -8.08 20.80 -1.91
C LYS A 65 -7.44 19.55 -2.47
N LEU A 66 -6.44 19.76 -3.29
CA LEU A 66 -5.64 18.69 -3.83
C LEU A 66 -4.33 18.69 -3.07
N LEU A 67 -4.08 17.62 -2.37
CA LEU A 67 -2.90 17.52 -1.52
C LEU A 67 -1.98 16.42 -2.01
N PRO A 68 -0.69 16.68 -2.06
CA PRO A 68 0.24 15.65 -2.50
C PRO A 68 0.30 14.52 -1.49
N LYS A 69 0.22 13.32 -1.98
CA LYS A 69 0.30 12.12 -1.18
C LYS A 69 1.19 11.12 -1.90
N VAL A 70 1.52 10.06 -1.21
CA VAL A 70 2.19 8.92 -1.85
C VAL A 70 1.34 7.69 -1.66
N LYS A 71 1.46 6.79 -2.62
CA LYS A 71 0.81 5.51 -2.53
C LYS A 71 1.89 4.44 -2.62
N ILE A 72 1.94 3.57 -1.64
CA ILE A 72 2.89 2.47 -1.61
C ILE A 72 2.08 1.20 -1.72
N GLU A 73 2.44 0.35 -2.67
CA GLU A 73 1.76 -0.92 -2.85
C GLU A 73 2.75 -2.04 -2.72
N ILE A 74 2.39 -3.03 -1.94
CA ILE A 74 3.22 -4.22 -1.76
C ILE A 74 2.31 -5.43 -1.83
N VAL A 75 2.87 -6.54 -2.28
CA VAL A 75 2.16 -7.81 -2.30
C VAL A 75 2.99 -8.76 -1.48
N VAL A 76 2.35 -9.38 -0.50
CA VAL A 76 3.04 -10.28 0.40
C VAL A 76 2.35 -11.63 0.40
N SER A 77 3.08 -12.62 0.80
CA SER A 77 2.58 -13.97 0.95
C SER A 77 3.00 -14.51 2.30
N GLU A 78 4.29 -14.51 2.55
CA GLU A 78 4.80 -15.12 3.77
C GLU A 78 4.88 -14.15 4.93
N ILE A 79 5.00 -12.87 4.64
CA ILE A 79 5.02 -11.88 5.70
C ILE A 79 3.58 -11.69 6.16
N PRO A 80 3.33 -11.79 7.46
CA PRO A 80 1.95 -11.66 7.94
C PRO A 80 1.38 -10.28 7.61
N VAL A 81 0.16 -10.29 7.10
CA VAL A 81 -0.50 -9.04 6.74
C VAL A 81 -0.65 -8.15 7.95
N ASP A 82 -1.01 -8.73 9.09
CA ASP A 82 -1.18 -7.95 10.30
C ASP A 82 0.09 -7.23 10.70
N LEU A 83 1.22 -7.86 10.50
CA LEU A 83 2.49 -7.24 10.84
C LEU A 83 2.75 -6.02 9.96
N VAL A 84 2.44 -6.14 8.67
CA VAL A 84 2.62 -5.03 7.76
C VAL A 84 1.71 -3.87 8.15
N VAL A 85 0.45 -4.18 8.39
CA VAL A 85 -0.54 -3.16 8.71
C VAL A 85 -0.18 -2.46 10.02
N GLU A 86 0.20 -3.24 11.03
CA GLU A 86 0.56 -2.66 12.31
C GLU A 86 1.80 -1.79 12.21
N THR A 87 2.78 -2.25 11.46
CA THR A 87 4.01 -1.49 11.29
C THR A 87 3.72 -0.15 10.61
N ALA A 88 2.95 -0.21 9.53
CA ALA A 88 2.61 1.01 8.81
C ALA A 88 1.81 1.96 9.69
N ARG A 89 0.85 1.42 10.40
CA ARG A 89 0.00 2.25 11.22
C ARG A 89 0.80 2.95 12.32
N ARG A 90 1.72 2.23 12.92
CA ARG A 90 2.54 2.79 13.98
C ARG A 90 3.41 3.93 13.47
N VAL A 91 4.00 3.75 12.31
CA VAL A 91 4.88 4.75 11.73
C VAL A 91 4.12 5.99 11.28
N LEU A 92 2.93 5.76 10.74
CA LEU A 92 2.22 6.84 10.06
C LEU A 92 1.28 7.61 10.95
N TYR A 93 0.98 7.09 12.10
CA TYR A 93 -0.01 7.69 12.98
C TYR A 93 0.48 9.02 13.52
N THR A 94 -0.29 10.06 13.37
CA THR A 94 -0.06 11.32 14.05
C THR A 94 -1.29 11.75 14.81
N GLY A 95 -2.45 11.17 14.51
CA GLY A 95 -3.69 11.58 15.11
C GLY A 95 -4.37 12.72 14.41
N GLN A 96 -3.78 13.19 13.33
CA GLN A 96 -4.35 14.32 12.60
C GLN A 96 -5.04 13.82 11.36
N TYR A 97 -5.93 14.64 10.83
CA TYR A 97 -6.50 14.34 9.53
C TYR A 97 -5.39 14.32 8.50
N GLY A 98 -5.46 13.40 7.59
CA GLY A 98 -4.45 13.31 6.55
C GLY A 98 -3.44 12.23 6.80
N ASP A 99 -3.54 11.49 7.90
CA ASP A 99 -2.65 10.37 8.13
C ASP A 99 -2.75 9.32 7.03
N GLY A 100 -3.94 9.18 6.44
CA GLY A 100 -4.08 8.28 5.32
C GLY A 100 -4.84 7.02 5.65
N LYS A 101 -4.79 6.09 4.73
CA LYS A 101 -5.53 4.84 4.86
C LYS A 101 -4.73 3.70 4.31
N ILE A 102 -5.02 2.53 4.81
CA ILE A 102 -4.40 1.29 4.37
C ILE A 102 -5.52 0.41 3.83
N PHE A 103 -5.36 -0.06 2.61
CA PHE A 103 -6.34 -0.94 1.97
C PHE A 103 -5.70 -2.30 1.78
N VAL A 104 -6.47 -3.34 2.02
CA VAL A 104 -5.97 -4.70 1.94
C VAL A 104 -6.84 -5.44 0.92
N TYR A 105 -6.19 -6.05 -0.06
CA TYR A 105 -6.88 -6.73 -1.16
C TYR A 105 -6.36 -8.15 -1.28
N GLU A 106 -7.23 -9.04 -1.67
CA GLU A 106 -6.79 -10.36 -2.08
C GLU A 106 -6.30 -10.28 -3.50
N VAL A 107 -5.17 -10.91 -3.77
CA VAL A 107 -4.61 -10.97 -5.10
C VAL A 107 -4.77 -12.38 -5.60
N GLU A 108 -5.45 -12.53 -6.71
CA GLU A 108 -5.73 -13.84 -7.20
C GLU A 108 -4.49 -14.55 -7.68
N ASN A 109 -3.61 -13.84 -8.34
CA ASN A 109 -2.38 -14.43 -8.84
C ASN A 109 -1.39 -13.31 -9.13
N ALA A 110 -0.14 -13.68 -9.19
CA ALA A 110 0.93 -12.79 -9.62
C ALA A 110 1.80 -13.57 -10.58
N VAL A 111 2.30 -12.92 -11.61
CA VAL A 111 3.13 -13.59 -12.60
C VAL A 111 4.36 -12.73 -12.80
N LYS A 112 5.51 -13.35 -12.70
CA LYS A 112 6.77 -12.67 -12.96
C LYS A 112 7.00 -12.60 -14.45
N ILE A 113 7.11 -11.43 -14.98
CA ILE A 113 7.19 -11.26 -16.42
C ILE A 113 8.42 -11.92 -16.99
N ARG A 114 9.55 -11.79 -16.30
CA ARG A 114 10.79 -12.31 -16.86
C ARG A 114 10.80 -13.82 -16.99
N THR A 115 10.24 -14.52 -16.02
CA THR A 115 10.37 -15.97 -15.99
C THR A 115 9.07 -16.71 -16.22
N GLY A 116 7.94 -16.03 -16.07
CA GLY A 116 6.64 -16.70 -16.16
C GLY A 116 6.24 -17.43 -14.88
N GLU A 117 7.08 -17.37 -13.85
CA GLU A 117 6.70 -17.97 -12.58
C GLU A 117 5.49 -17.28 -12.01
N ASP A 118 4.63 -18.03 -11.35
CA ASP A 118 3.44 -17.42 -10.80
C ASP A 118 3.27 -17.83 -9.33
N GLY A 119 2.27 -17.25 -8.71
CA GLY A 119 1.97 -17.52 -7.32
C GLY A 119 3.05 -16.97 -6.42
N VAL A 120 3.36 -17.71 -5.37
CA VAL A 120 4.36 -17.28 -4.40
C VAL A 120 5.72 -17.09 -5.05
N ALA A 121 6.05 -17.95 -5.99
CA ALA A 121 7.34 -17.86 -6.66
C ALA A 121 7.50 -16.54 -7.39
N ALA A 122 6.42 -15.96 -7.86
CA ALA A 122 6.49 -14.70 -8.58
C ALA A 122 6.92 -13.55 -7.68
N LEU A 123 6.74 -13.70 -6.39
CA LEU A 123 7.10 -12.65 -5.45
C LEU A 123 8.53 -12.75 -4.96
N GLN A 124 9.21 -13.84 -5.26
CA GLN A 124 10.53 -14.04 -4.71
C GLN A 124 11.58 -13.55 -5.67
N ASP A 125 12.06 -12.38 -5.41
CA ASP A 125 13.12 -11.81 -6.22
C ASP A 125 14.40 -12.07 -5.54
N VAL A 126 14.87 -13.28 -5.68
CA VAL A 126 16.11 -13.64 -5.07
C VAL A 126 17.19 -12.93 -5.82
N SER A 127 17.88 -12.14 -5.12
CA SER A 127 18.73 -11.23 -5.80
C SER A 127 20.11 -11.76 -6.03
N LYS A 128 20.40 -12.96 -5.64
CA LYS A 128 21.73 -13.41 -5.89
C LYS A 128 22.04 -13.43 -7.35
N ASP A 129 21.03 -13.46 -8.14
CA ASP A 129 21.25 -13.39 -9.52
C ASP A 129 21.02 -12.05 -10.05
N ALA A 130 20.60 -11.17 -9.28
CA ALA A 130 20.18 -9.89 -9.79
C ALA A 130 21.33 -9.02 -10.08
#